data_86a8cb08d80b7ae318f5b8a73578487d
#
_entry.id   86a8cb08d80b7ae318f5b8a73578487d
#
_cell.length_a   1.000
_cell.length_b   1.000
_cell.length_c   1.000
_cell.angle_alpha   90.00
_cell.angle_beta   90.00
_cell.angle_gamma   90.00
#
_symmetry.space_group_name_H-M   'P 1'
#
loop_
_entity.id
_entity.type
_entity.pdbx_description
1 polymer ?
#
loop_
_entity_poly.entity_id
_entity_poly.type
_entity_poly.pdbx_seq_one_letter_code
_entity_poly.pdbx_strand_id
1 'polypeptide(L)'
;MPKTINEKCYVYLNGRIIGYVDDGKKYVSEIRNARRQGVLSGEINVVYLNKENVVHVNSDVGRVRKPYIIVENGKSKLTPDTLDKLKRKEIDFNYLIRHGYIEYLDAEEEENALVAINESEINENTTHLEVDIDSILGFTLGSSPYQEHNSAARHAMSANFIKQSEGLYTTNFNLRFDSRSYILFYPQAPLVTTVPYKAAKMETHPSGQNFVVALSTYYGYNMADAIVINKAAVDRGLGRSMFYKTYADEERRYPGGQKDSFRLPPPTAEGYMGETAYSKLSDDGIVEPETVVNEGDVLIGKVAPPRFLEENIGVMGLEEKIRDDSIALKAGEKGIVDSVVLSETTGATKIIKVRIRSLRIPERGDKFASRHGQKGVIAMLVPPEDMPFTKDGITPDLLLNPHSIPSRLTFGHLLEELAGKASALTGKPIDGTPFAEKGRDRINEYSKIIEQHGFEKYGDEILYDGISGEPFKSSLFVGVAYYNRLYHMVSNKLQVRSRGPVQILTHQPTEGKARQGGLRFGEMERDVLVSYGASLLLKERLLDQSDKTKVLVCKECGNIGYHDYIKKINICPICGSNNLEDVDISYAFKLLLDEIKSLHILPKIKLKE
;
A
#
# COMPACT_ATOMS: atom_id res chain seq x y z
N MET A 1 52.22 -20.10 26.84
CA MET A 1 51.46 -19.12 27.65
C MET A 1 50.03 -19.19 27.21
N PRO A 2 49.04 -19.30 28.08
CA PRO A 2 47.64 -19.20 27.64
C PRO A 2 47.43 -17.82 27.06
N LYS A 3 46.86 -17.75 25.83
CA LYS A 3 46.50 -16.50 25.17
C LYS A 3 45.57 -15.72 26.11
N THR A 4 45.80 -14.42 26.22
CA THR A 4 44.95 -13.51 27.01
C THR A 4 43.52 -13.54 26.46
N ILE A 5 42.51 -13.23 27.27
CA ILE A 5 41.09 -13.29 26.92
C ILE A 5 40.78 -12.48 25.64
N ASN A 6 41.58 -11.44 25.34
CA ASN A 6 41.47 -10.62 24.13
C ASN A 6 41.99 -11.28 22.82
N GLU A 7 42.64 -12.44 22.90
CA GLU A 7 43.18 -13.18 21.75
C GLU A 7 42.28 -14.32 21.26
N LYS A 8 41.19 -14.63 21.99
CA LYS A 8 40.25 -15.69 21.65
C LYS A 8 39.15 -15.17 20.73
N CYS A 9 38.88 -15.92 19.67
CA CYS A 9 37.78 -15.63 18.77
C CYS A 9 36.51 -16.33 19.25
N TYR A 10 35.48 -15.58 19.63
CA TYR A 10 34.24 -16.16 20.09
C TYR A 10 33.36 -16.60 18.91
N VAL A 11 32.67 -17.72 19.12
CA VAL A 11 31.75 -18.29 18.12
C VAL A 11 30.32 -18.12 18.61
N TYR A 12 29.51 -17.48 17.79
CA TYR A 12 28.07 -17.25 17.99
C TYR A 12 27.28 -18.18 17.07
N LEU A 13 26.31 -18.89 17.59
CA LEU A 13 25.30 -19.61 16.81
C LEU A 13 23.95 -18.91 16.99
N ASN A 14 23.43 -18.36 15.92
CA ASN A 14 22.15 -17.62 15.93
C ASN A 14 22.10 -16.55 17.04
N GLY A 15 23.20 -15.79 17.19
CA GLY A 15 23.35 -14.74 18.19
C GLY A 15 23.69 -15.21 19.62
N ARG A 16 23.86 -16.52 19.88
CA ARG A 16 24.23 -17.04 21.18
C ARG A 16 25.69 -17.53 21.17
N ILE A 17 26.47 -17.17 22.18
CA ILE A 17 27.84 -17.65 22.34
C ILE A 17 27.79 -19.16 22.62
N ILE A 18 28.49 -19.97 21.80
CA ILE A 18 28.63 -21.41 21.98
C ILE A 18 30.03 -21.84 22.39
N GLY A 19 31.02 -20.99 22.15
CA GLY A 19 32.40 -21.28 22.49
C GLY A 19 33.39 -20.27 21.92
N TYR A 20 34.65 -20.69 21.84
CA TYR A 20 35.70 -19.89 21.22
C TYR A 20 36.63 -20.78 20.40
N VAL A 21 37.30 -20.18 19.43
CA VAL A 21 38.32 -20.82 18.58
C VAL A 21 39.58 -19.97 18.58
N ASP A 22 40.72 -20.60 18.30
CA ASP A 22 42.01 -19.90 18.27
C ASP A 22 42.22 -19.11 16.96
N ASP A 23 41.64 -19.59 15.84
CA ASP A 23 41.72 -18.96 14.52
C ASP A 23 40.35 -18.96 13.86
N GLY A 24 39.70 -17.81 13.87
CA GLY A 24 38.37 -17.63 13.30
C GLY A 24 38.35 -17.80 11.77
N LYS A 25 39.41 -17.38 11.06
CA LYS A 25 39.51 -17.52 9.59
C LYS A 25 39.59 -19.00 9.19
N LYS A 26 40.42 -19.76 9.85
CA LYS A 26 40.55 -21.19 9.60
C LYS A 26 39.26 -21.93 9.89
N TYR A 27 38.61 -21.61 11.00
CA TYR A 27 37.31 -22.21 11.39
C TYR A 27 36.22 -21.94 10.38
N VAL A 28 36.09 -20.70 9.89
CA VAL A 28 35.14 -20.33 8.85
C VAL A 28 35.43 -21.09 7.53
N SER A 29 36.69 -21.20 7.13
CA SER A 29 37.10 -21.98 5.97
C SER A 29 36.70 -23.46 6.07
N GLU A 30 36.90 -24.06 7.24
CA GLU A 30 36.52 -25.46 7.49
C GLU A 30 35.00 -25.67 7.39
N ILE A 31 34.19 -24.80 7.97
CA ILE A 31 32.73 -24.87 7.87
C ILE A 31 32.26 -24.67 6.43
N ARG A 32 32.79 -23.68 5.69
CA ARG A 32 32.47 -23.47 4.28
C ARG A 32 32.80 -24.69 3.43
N ASN A 33 33.96 -25.31 3.67
CA ASN A 33 34.34 -26.51 2.93
C ASN A 33 33.42 -27.70 3.27
N ALA A 34 33.04 -27.87 4.53
CA ALA A 34 32.09 -28.90 4.92
C ALA A 34 30.69 -28.68 4.30
N ARG A 35 30.24 -27.42 4.20
CA ARG A 35 29.00 -27.06 3.50
C ARG A 35 29.10 -27.37 2.01
N ARG A 36 30.19 -26.98 1.33
CA ARG A 36 30.43 -27.24 -0.10
C ARG A 36 30.55 -28.73 -0.44
N GLN A 37 31.01 -29.55 0.51
CA GLN A 37 31.10 -31.01 0.38
C GLN A 37 29.79 -31.72 0.75
N GLY A 38 28.76 -30.98 1.18
CA GLY A 38 27.48 -31.55 1.57
C GLY A 38 27.48 -32.27 2.94
N VAL A 39 28.55 -32.15 3.72
CA VAL A 39 28.63 -32.66 5.09
C VAL A 39 27.74 -31.84 6.03
N LEU A 40 27.71 -30.53 5.85
CA LEU A 40 26.80 -29.60 6.51
C LEU A 40 25.69 -29.19 5.58
N SER A 41 24.55 -28.80 6.17
CA SER A 41 23.43 -28.26 5.40
C SER A 41 23.85 -27.01 4.62
N GLY A 42 23.43 -26.89 3.37
CA GLY A 42 23.59 -25.69 2.55
C GLY A 42 22.88 -24.44 3.11
N GLU A 43 22.13 -24.60 4.18
CA GLU A 43 21.42 -23.51 4.87
C GLU A 43 22.28 -22.82 5.94
N ILE A 44 23.43 -23.37 6.29
CA ILE A 44 24.33 -22.81 7.29
C ILE A 44 25.23 -21.77 6.62
N ASN A 45 25.19 -20.54 7.11
CA ASN A 45 26.07 -19.46 6.72
C ASN A 45 27.06 -19.16 7.84
N VAL A 46 28.28 -18.77 7.47
CA VAL A 46 29.34 -18.49 8.44
C VAL A 46 30.20 -17.32 8.00
N VAL A 47 30.46 -16.41 8.94
CA VAL A 47 31.24 -15.21 8.69
C VAL A 47 32.24 -14.97 9.84
N TYR A 48 33.42 -14.46 9.50
CA TYR A 48 34.39 -13.96 10.45
C TYR A 48 34.46 -12.44 10.40
N LEU A 49 34.08 -11.79 11.50
CA LEU A 49 34.16 -10.34 11.66
C LEU A 49 35.53 -9.97 12.24
N ASN A 50 36.43 -9.54 11.36
CA ASN A 50 37.84 -9.30 11.69
C ASN A 50 38.02 -8.18 12.75
N LYS A 51 37.16 -7.14 12.74
CA LYS A 51 37.26 -6.00 13.68
C LYS A 51 36.93 -6.42 15.11
N GLU A 52 35.97 -7.30 15.25
CA GLU A 52 35.43 -7.74 16.56
C GLU A 52 36.08 -9.05 17.04
N ASN A 53 36.82 -9.72 16.16
CA ASN A 53 37.42 -11.04 16.38
C ASN A 53 36.36 -12.07 16.80
N VAL A 54 35.27 -12.15 16.08
CA VAL A 54 34.17 -13.09 16.34
C VAL A 54 33.77 -13.85 15.08
N VAL A 55 33.23 -15.04 15.26
CA VAL A 55 32.61 -15.84 14.19
C VAL A 55 31.12 -15.94 14.44
N HIS A 56 30.31 -15.59 13.44
CA HIS A 56 28.90 -15.83 13.45
C HIS A 56 28.56 -17.03 12.56
N VAL A 57 27.80 -17.95 13.11
CA VAL A 57 27.22 -19.11 12.42
C VAL A 57 25.71 -18.95 12.46
N ASN A 58 25.10 -18.83 11.30
CA ASN A 58 23.67 -18.60 11.15
C ASN A 58 23.01 -19.82 10.51
N SER A 59 22.05 -20.41 11.21
CA SER A 59 21.29 -21.58 10.76
C SER A 59 19.78 -21.38 10.84
N ASP A 60 19.30 -20.24 11.37
CA ASP A 60 17.88 -19.95 11.54
C ASP A 60 17.15 -19.84 10.20
N VAL A 61 15.91 -20.32 10.17
CA VAL A 61 15.00 -20.16 9.04
C VAL A 61 14.50 -18.71 8.96
N GLY A 62 14.10 -18.27 7.76
CA GLY A 62 13.55 -16.93 7.53
C GLY A 62 14.59 -15.86 7.19
N ARG A 63 15.89 -16.19 7.11
CA ARG A 63 16.90 -15.31 6.57
C ARG A 63 16.76 -15.15 5.06
N VAL A 64 16.98 -13.94 4.56
CA VAL A 64 17.11 -13.71 3.11
C VAL A 64 18.46 -14.23 2.67
N ARG A 65 18.48 -15.09 1.66
CA ARG A 65 19.70 -15.67 1.09
C ARG A 65 19.65 -15.58 -0.43
N LYS A 66 20.81 -15.35 -1.05
CA LYS A 66 20.96 -15.23 -2.49
C LYS A 66 21.92 -16.31 -3.00
N PRO A 67 21.65 -16.97 -4.14
CA PRO A 67 22.55 -17.94 -4.73
C PRO A 67 23.70 -17.25 -5.46
N TYR A 68 24.92 -17.76 -5.29
CA TYR A 68 26.13 -17.30 -5.97
C TYR A 68 26.91 -18.49 -6.53
N ILE A 69 27.54 -18.30 -7.69
CA ILE A 69 28.45 -19.27 -8.27
C ILE A 69 29.79 -19.15 -7.55
N ILE A 70 30.36 -20.27 -7.15
CA ILE A 70 31.65 -20.32 -6.44
C ILE A 70 32.79 -20.10 -7.44
N VAL A 71 33.72 -19.22 -7.07
CA VAL A 71 34.95 -18.97 -7.79
C VAL A 71 36.13 -19.57 -7.00
N GLU A 72 36.92 -20.39 -7.63
CA GLU A 72 38.12 -21.00 -7.05
C GLU A 72 39.33 -20.76 -7.99
N ASN A 73 40.44 -20.29 -7.44
CA ASN A 73 41.68 -20.00 -8.18
C ASN A 73 41.47 -19.07 -9.38
N GLY A 74 40.65 -18.03 -9.24
CA GLY A 74 40.39 -17.06 -10.30
C GLY A 74 39.58 -17.60 -11.49
N LYS A 75 38.85 -18.71 -11.29
CA LYS A 75 37.98 -19.28 -12.32
C LYS A 75 36.61 -19.67 -11.71
N SER A 76 35.56 -19.49 -12.49
CA SER A 76 34.24 -20.00 -12.14
C SER A 76 34.28 -21.53 -12.06
N LYS A 77 33.68 -22.07 -11.01
CA LYS A 77 33.54 -23.53 -10.85
C LYS A 77 32.48 -24.10 -11.80
N LEU A 78 31.53 -23.29 -12.22
CA LEU A 78 30.51 -23.65 -13.21
C LEU A 78 31.09 -23.60 -14.60
N THR A 79 31.29 -24.78 -15.23
CA THR A 79 31.88 -24.92 -16.57
C THR A 79 30.79 -24.94 -17.66
N PRO A 80 31.11 -24.59 -18.91
CA PRO A 80 30.18 -24.71 -20.05
C PRO A 80 29.55 -26.11 -20.17
N ASP A 81 30.34 -27.16 -19.94
CA ASP A 81 29.86 -28.55 -19.96
C ASP A 81 28.76 -28.81 -18.90
N THR A 82 28.92 -28.23 -17.71
CA THR A 82 27.93 -28.34 -16.64
C THR A 82 26.64 -27.58 -17.01
N LEU A 83 26.77 -26.40 -17.65
CA LEU A 83 25.63 -25.64 -18.16
C LEU A 83 24.87 -26.41 -19.25
N ASP A 84 25.60 -27.08 -20.16
CA ASP A 84 24.95 -27.88 -21.20
C ASP A 84 24.23 -29.10 -20.66
N LYS A 85 24.75 -29.76 -19.62
CA LYS A 85 24.02 -30.81 -18.89
C LYS A 85 22.77 -30.30 -18.22
N LEU A 86 22.81 -29.09 -17.63
CA LEU A 86 21.66 -28.43 -17.04
C LEU A 86 20.59 -28.10 -18.10
N LYS A 87 21.01 -27.56 -19.28
CA LYS A 87 20.10 -27.30 -20.42
C LYS A 87 19.43 -28.58 -20.95
N ARG A 88 20.18 -29.68 -20.98
CA ARG A 88 19.64 -31.00 -21.38
C ARG A 88 18.79 -31.67 -20.29
N LYS A 89 18.66 -31.04 -19.09
CA LYS A 89 17.97 -31.57 -17.92
C LYS A 89 18.54 -32.91 -17.40
N GLU A 90 19.82 -33.15 -17.65
CA GLU A 90 20.55 -34.30 -17.09
C GLU A 90 20.85 -34.08 -15.61
N ILE A 91 21.02 -32.82 -15.20
CA ILE A 91 21.21 -32.38 -13.83
C ILE A 91 20.19 -31.29 -13.49
N ASP A 92 19.85 -31.17 -12.22
CA ASP A 92 18.97 -30.12 -11.70
C ASP A 92 19.75 -29.04 -10.90
N PHE A 93 19.06 -27.99 -10.51
CA PHE A 93 19.67 -26.92 -9.71
C PHE A 93 20.14 -27.42 -8.35
N ASN A 94 19.45 -28.39 -7.74
CA ASN A 94 19.86 -28.99 -6.47
C ASN A 94 21.15 -29.78 -6.59
N TYR A 95 21.42 -30.37 -7.77
CA TYR A 95 22.70 -31.01 -8.05
C TYR A 95 23.86 -30.00 -7.96
N LEU A 96 23.69 -28.78 -8.49
CA LEU A 96 24.70 -27.73 -8.45
C LEU A 96 25.02 -27.30 -7.01
N ILE A 97 24.01 -27.23 -6.16
CA ILE A 97 24.17 -26.90 -4.74
C ILE A 97 24.91 -28.02 -4.00
N ARG A 98 24.46 -29.27 -4.16
CA ARG A 98 25.05 -30.44 -3.46
C ARG A 98 26.49 -30.71 -3.83
N HIS A 99 26.91 -30.34 -5.04
CA HIS A 99 28.28 -30.54 -5.53
C HIS A 99 29.14 -29.28 -5.40
N GLY A 100 28.64 -28.25 -4.74
CA GLY A 100 29.39 -27.03 -4.44
C GLY A 100 29.78 -26.24 -5.69
N TYR A 101 28.91 -26.16 -6.68
CA TYR A 101 29.01 -25.20 -7.80
C TYR A 101 28.39 -23.87 -7.45
N ILE A 102 27.28 -23.92 -6.71
CA ILE A 102 26.51 -22.77 -6.24
C ILE A 102 26.30 -22.90 -4.74
N GLU A 103 26.39 -21.80 -4.04
CA GLU A 103 26.04 -21.74 -2.62
C GLU A 103 25.14 -20.53 -2.32
N TYR A 104 24.34 -20.64 -1.26
CA TYR A 104 23.50 -19.55 -0.79
C TYR A 104 24.22 -18.76 0.30
N LEU A 105 24.39 -17.45 0.09
CA LEU A 105 24.94 -16.53 1.08
C LEU A 105 23.80 -15.75 1.73
N ASP A 106 23.91 -15.53 3.05
CA ASP A 106 23.10 -14.55 3.77
C ASP A 106 23.78 -13.17 3.74
N ALA A 107 23.11 -12.15 4.28
CA ALA A 107 23.61 -10.77 4.21
C ALA A 107 24.98 -10.61 4.89
N GLU A 108 25.21 -11.26 6.04
CA GLU A 108 26.49 -11.17 6.77
C GLU A 108 27.64 -11.85 6.03
N GLU A 109 27.39 -13.02 5.44
CA GLU A 109 28.41 -13.72 4.65
C GLU A 109 28.70 -13.02 3.33
N GLU A 110 27.66 -12.41 2.70
CA GLU A 110 27.76 -11.65 1.45
C GLU A 110 28.63 -10.39 1.64
N GLU A 111 28.48 -9.65 2.75
CA GLU A 111 29.32 -8.48 3.06
C GLU A 111 30.82 -8.77 3.07
N ASN A 112 31.20 -10.01 3.39
CA ASN A 112 32.60 -10.45 3.42
C ASN A 112 33.02 -11.21 2.13
N ALA A 113 32.13 -11.37 1.17
CA ALA A 113 32.43 -11.97 -0.12
C ALA A 113 32.89 -10.91 -1.13
N LEU A 114 33.80 -11.30 -2.02
CA LEU A 114 34.18 -10.49 -3.18
C LEU A 114 33.50 -11.08 -4.40
N VAL A 115 32.39 -10.46 -4.78
CA VAL A 115 31.50 -10.93 -5.86
C VAL A 115 31.83 -10.20 -7.16
N ALA A 116 32.16 -10.94 -8.21
CA ALA A 116 32.25 -10.41 -9.57
C ALA A 116 30.86 -10.40 -10.22
N ILE A 117 30.58 -9.40 -11.03
CA ILE A 117 29.32 -9.29 -11.76
C ILE A 117 29.38 -10.14 -13.04
N ASN A 118 30.54 -10.15 -13.72
CA ASN A 118 30.74 -10.87 -14.96
C ASN A 118 32.01 -11.72 -14.88
N GLU A 119 32.10 -12.76 -15.71
CA GLU A 119 33.32 -13.61 -15.78
C GLU A 119 34.58 -12.83 -16.13
N SER A 120 34.47 -11.73 -16.90
CA SER A 120 35.60 -10.87 -17.26
C SER A 120 36.18 -10.07 -16.09
N GLU A 121 35.47 -9.95 -14.99
CA GLU A 121 35.87 -9.20 -13.78
C GLU A 121 36.49 -10.11 -12.72
N ILE A 122 36.50 -11.42 -12.94
CA ILE A 122 37.10 -12.38 -12.02
C ILE A 122 38.61 -12.13 -11.91
N ASN A 123 39.06 -11.95 -10.67
CA ASN A 123 40.47 -11.81 -10.32
C ASN A 123 40.87 -12.84 -9.23
N GLU A 124 42.12 -12.88 -8.82
CA GLU A 124 42.64 -13.84 -7.85
C GLU A 124 41.94 -13.75 -6.46
N ASN A 125 41.40 -12.59 -6.10
CA ASN A 125 40.73 -12.35 -4.85
C ASN A 125 39.22 -12.60 -4.88
N THR A 126 38.65 -12.77 -6.09
CA THR A 126 37.22 -13.00 -6.27
C THR A 126 36.80 -14.32 -5.66
N THR A 127 35.81 -14.30 -4.79
CA THR A 127 35.30 -15.48 -4.09
C THR A 127 34.06 -16.07 -4.75
N HIS A 128 33.25 -15.22 -5.36
CA HIS A 128 31.97 -15.59 -5.96
C HIS A 128 31.73 -14.83 -7.26
N LEU A 129 30.85 -15.38 -8.09
CA LEU A 129 30.35 -14.76 -9.30
C LEU A 129 28.81 -14.71 -9.22
N GLU A 130 28.23 -13.61 -9.66
CA GLU A 130 26.78 -13.47 -9.80
C GLU A 130 26.24 -14.55 -10.76
N VAL A 131 25.05 -15.10 -10.45
CA VAL A 131 24.40 -16.09 -11.33
C VAL A 131 23.98 -15.42 -12.64
N ASP A 132 23.44 -14.22 -12.55
CA ASP A 132 23.11 -13.36 -13.67
C ASP A 132 23.13 -11.89 -13.20
N ILE A 133 23.55 -10.97 -14.07
CA ILE A 133 23.59 -9.55 -13.76
C ILE A 133 22.20 -9.00 -13.37
N ASP A 134 21.14 -9.52 -13.97
CA ASP A 134 19.77 -9.15 -13.66
C ASP A 134 19.37 -9.45 -12.21
N SER A 135 20.03 -10.43 -11.59
CA SER A 135 19.77 -10.81 -10.20
C SER A 135 20.09 -9.69 -9.18
N ILE A 136 20.92 -8.70 -9.57
CA ILE A 136 21.25 -7.52 -8.76
C ILE A 136 20.01 -6.67 -8.49
N LEU A 137 19.10 -6.56 -9.47
CA LEU A 137 17.89 -5.78 -9.35
C LEU A 137 16.83 -6.46 -8.48
N GLY A 138 16.96 -7.77 -8.24
CA GLY A 138 15.94 -8.58 -7.62
C GLY A 138 14.71 -8.77 -8.51
N PHE A 139 13.80 -9.63 -8.06
CA PHE A 139 12.64 -10.06 -8.86
C PHE A 139 11.70 -8.91 -9.26
N THR A 140 11.28 -8.09 -8.28
CA THR A 140 10.27 -7.05 -8.52
C THR A 140 10.77 -5.98 -9.51
N LEU A 141 12.00 -5.56 -9.35
CA LEU A 141 12.58 -4.54 -10.23
C LEU A 141 13.01 -5.13 -11.56
N GLY A 142 13.57 -6.34 -11.58
CA GLY A 142 13.94 -7.07 -12.79
C GLY A 142 12.76 -7.42 -13.69
N SER A 143 11.51 -7.42 -13.16
CA SER A 143 10.30 -7.57 -13.98
C SER A 143 9.96 -6.35 -14.83
N SER A 144 10.63 -5.22 -14.61
CA SER A 144 10.44 -3.96 -15.35
C SER A 144 11.57 -3.76 -16.36
N PRO A 145 11.26 -3.35 -17.61
CA PRO A 145 12.27 -3.24 -18.66
C PRO A 145 13.17 -2.01 -18.48
N TYR A 146 14.37 -2.06 -19.05
CA TYR A 146 15.30 -0.94 -19.18
C TYR A 146 15.63 -0.20 -17.88
N GLN A 147 15.69 -0.90 -16.75
CA GLN A 147 15.92 -0.26 -15.46
C GLN A 147 17.32 0.35 -15.32
N GLU A 148 18.32 -0.16 -16.06
CA GLU A 148 19.67 0.39 -16.12
C GLU A 148 19.73 1.84 -16.63
N HIS A 149 18.67 2.29 -17.32
CA HIS A 149 18.55 3.66 -17.83
C HIS A 149 17.76 4.60 -16.91
N ASN A 150 17.45 4.16 -15.69
CA ASN A 150 16.70 4.95 -14.71
C ASN A 150 17.57 5.33 -13.51
N SER A 151 17.22 6.40 -12.82
CA SER A 151 17.87 6.77 -11.57
C SER A 151 17.54 5.80 -10.44
N ALA A 152 18.48 5.59 -9.49
CA ALA A 152 18.30 4.67 -8.35
C ALA A 152 17.07 5.00 -7.49
N ALA A 153 16.76 6.27 -7.26
CA ALA A 153 15.57 6.69 -6.52
C ALA A 153 14.26 6.21 -7.18
N ARG A 154 14.25 6.13 -8.52
CA ARG A 154 13.09 5.64 -9.27
C ARG A 154 12.95 4.13 -9.23
N HIS A 155 14.03 3.40 -9.03
CA HIS A 155 13.99 1.95 -8.79
C HIS A 155 13.17 1.60 -7.54
N ALA A 156 13.41 2.28 -6.42
CA ALA A 156 12.64 2.08 -5.19
C ALA A 156 11.14 2.39 -5.39
N MET A 157 10.83 3.47 -6.14
CA MET A 157 9.44 3.83 -6.45
C MET A 157 8.78 2.79 -7.38
N SER A 158 9.47 2.37 -8.44
CA SER A 158 8.98 1.34 -9.38
C SER A 158 8.63 0.05 -8.65
N ALA A 159 9.52 -0.46 -7.82
CA ALA A 159 9.29 -1.66 -7.02
C ALA A 159 8.05 -1.53 -6.10
N ASN A 160 7.80 -0.35 -5.53
CA ASN A 160 6.63 -0.09 -4.72
C ASN A 160 5.34 -0.03 -5.55
N PHE A 161 5.36 0.58 -6.73
CA PHE A 161 4.16 0.70 -7.57
C PHE A 161 3.70 -0.65 -8.12
N ILE A 162 4.62 -1.52 -8.50
CA ILE A 162 4.29 -2.88 -8.95
C ILE A 162 3.49 -3.63 -7.87
N LYS A 163 3.86 -3.48 -6.60
CA LYS A 163 3.16 -4.11 -5.46
C LYS A 163 1.80 -3.46 -5.14
N GLN A 164 1.52 -2.28 -5.65
CA GLN A 164 0.28 -1.52 -5.44
C GLN A 164 -0.63 -1.49 -6.67
N SER A 165 -0.23 -2.17 -7.75
CA SER A 165 -0.97 -2.20 -9.01
C SER A 165 -2.19 -3.11 -8.90
N GLU A 166 -3.26 -2.71 -9.59
CA GLU A 166 -4.44 -3.53 -9.78
C GLU A 166 -4.25 -4.48 -10.96
N GLY A 167 -4.71 -5.70 -10.83
CA GLY A 167 -4.56 -6.70 -11.86
C GLY A 167 -5.37 -7.95 -11.60
N LEU A 168 -4.96 -9.07 -12.18
CA LEU A 168 -5.49 -10.39 -11.87
C LEU A 168 -4.52 -11.10 -10.90
N TYR A 169 -4.65 -10.87 -9.59
CA TYR A 169 -3.72 -11.41 -8.60
C TYR A 169 -3.84 -12.93 -8.37
N THR A 170 -4.98 -13.49 -8.66
CA THR A 170 -5.24 -14.93 -8.59
C THR A 170 -6.42 -15.30 -9.51
N THR A 171 -6.41 -16.53 -10.06
CA THR A 171 -7.48 -17.02 -10.93
C THR A 171 -8.72 -17.46 -10.15
N ASN A 172 -8.57 -17.85 -8.87
CA ASN A 172 -9.65 -18.31 -8.01
C ASN A 172 -10.23 -17.21 -7.10
N PHE A 173 -10.12 -15.94 -7.49
CA PHE A 173 -10.60 -14.79 -6.70
C PHE A 173 -12.09 -14.88 -6.34
N ASN A 174 -12.89 -15.56 -7.17
CA ASN A 174 -14.33 -15.78 -6.91
C ASN A 174 -14.60 -16.63 -5.67
N LEU A 175 -13.69 -17.56 -5.35
CA LEU A 175 -13.80 -18.45 -4.20
C LEU A 175 -13.16 -17.88 -2.91
N ARG A 176 -12.41 -16.79 -3.02
CA ARG A 176 -11.68 -16.19 -1.90
C ARG A 176 -12.53 -15.13 -1.23
N PHE A 177 -12.42 -15.06 0.09
CA PHE A 177 -13.00 -14.00 0.93
C PHE A 177 -11.89 -13.15 1.52
N ASP A 178 -11.09 -12.52 0.65
CA ASP A 178 -10.06 -11.58 1.06
C ASP A 178 -10.71 -10.32 1.65
N SER A 179 -10.08 -9.70 2.64
CA SER A 179 -10.62 -8.49 3.30
C SER A 179 -10.87 -7.36 2.31
N ARG A 180 -9.95 -7.19 1.35
CA ARG A 180 -10.07 -6.25 0.22
C ARG A 180 -9.34 -6.82 -0.97
N SER A 181 -9.93 -6.74 -2.15
CA SER A 181 -9.27 -7.10 -3.40
C SER A 181 -9.73 -6.20 -4.54
N TYR A 182 -8.83 -6.03 -5.52
CA TYR A 182 -9.05 -5.23 -6.70
C TYR A 182 -8.75 -6.09 -7.92
N ILE A 183 -9.69 -6.18 -8.83
CA ILE A 183 -9.56 -6.94 -10.07
C ILE A 183 -9.70 -5.98 -11.26
N LEU A 184 -8.66 -5.90 -12.08
CA LEU A 184 -8.71 -5.13 -13.32
C LEU A 184 -9.52 -5.91 -14.35
N PHE A 185 -10.47 -5.25 -15.04
CA PHE A 185 -11.37 -5.96 -15.96
C PHE A 185 -10.71 -6.47 -17.23
N TYR A 186 -9.82 -5.67 -17.81
CA TYR A 186 -9.17 -5.97 -19.08
C TYR A 186 -7.65 -5.93 -18.92
N PRO A 187 -7.07 -6.77 -18.04
CA PRO A 187 -5.64 -6.79 -17.86
C PRO A 187 -4.95 -7.29 -19.13
N GLN A 188 -3.84 -6.67 -19.50
CA GLN A 188 -3.07 -7.00 -20.69
C GLN A 188 -1.66 -7.41 -20.29
N ALA A 189 -1.06 -8.34 -21.03
CA ALA A 189 0.37 -8.57 -20.93
C ALA A 189 1.13 -7.38 -21.54
N PRO A 190 2.27 -6.98 -20.96
CA PRO A 190 3.07 -5.90 -21.51
C PRO A 190 3.68 -6.27 -22.86
N LEU A 191 3.74 -5.31 -23.79
CA LEU A 191 4.40 -5.48 -25.08
C LEU A 191 5.91 -5.59 -24.94
N VAL A 192 6.49 -4.96 -23.93
CA VAL A 192 7.90 -5.07 -23.57
C VAL A 192 8.02 -5.88 -22.29
N THR A 193 8.65 -7.04 -22.38
CA THR A 193 8.80 -8.01 -21.29
C THR A 193 10.24 -8.16 -20.85
N THR A 194 10.48 -8.87 -19.75
CA THR A 194 11.81 -9.22 -19.27
C THR A 194 11.89 -10.72 -18.97
N VAL A 195 13.10 -11.27 -18.91
CA VAL A 195 13.31 -12.68 -18.52
C VAL A 195 12.74 -12.98 -17.14
N PRO A 196 12.98 -12.18 -16.09
CA PRO A 196 12.36 -12.39 -14.78
C PRO A 196 10.82 -12.38 -14.80
N TYR A 197 10.21 -11.49 -15.58
CA TYR A 197 8.75 -11.43 -15.77
C TYR A 197 8.19 -12.74 -16.32
N LYS A 198 8.84 -13.29 -17.37
CA LYS A 198 8.46 -14.57 -17.99
C LYS A 198 8.73 -15.75 -17.07
N ALA A 199 9.90 -15.78 -16.41
CA ALA A 199 10.28 -16.85 -15.49
C ALA A 199 9.27 -17.01 -14.32
N ALA A 200 8.73 -15.89 -13.83
CA ALA A 200 7.69 -15.89 -12.81
C ALA A 200 6.28 -16.12 -13.33
N LYS A 201 6.11 -16.30 -14.64
CA LYS A 201 4.81 -16.49 -15.29
C LYS A 201 3.83 -15.33 -15.00
N MET A 202 4.33 -14.11 -14.85
CA MET A 202 3.49 -12.93 -14.62
C MET A 202 2.58 -12.61 -15.80
N GLU A 203 2.84 -13.16 -16.97
CA GLU A 203 1.98 -13.09 -18.15
C GLU A 203 0.57 -13.65 -17.88
N THR A 204 0.46 -14.65 -16.99
CA THR A 204 -0.82 -15.24 -16.59
C THR A 204 -1.58 -14.41 -15.57
N HIS A 205 -0.92 -13.46 -14.93
CA HIS A 205 -1.47 -12.58 -13.90
C HIS A 205 -1.07 -11.12 -14.16
N PRO A 206 -1.45 -10.55 -15.32
CA PRO A 206 -1.07 -9.20 -15.68
C PRO A 206 -1.69 -8.18 -14.73
N SER A 207 -0.94 -7.09 -14.46
CA SER A 207 -1.32 -6.07 -13.50
C SER A 207 -1.45 -4.67 -14.11
N GLY A 208 -1.71 -4.57 -15.39
CA GLY A 208 -1.85 -3.29 -16.07
C GLY A 208 -2.35 -3.44 -17.50
N GLN A 209 -2.19 -2.37 -18.26
CA GLN A 209 -2.62 -2.28 -19.66
C GLN A 209 -1.59 -1.50 -20.47
N ASN A 210 -1.55 -1.73 -21.79
CA ASN A 210 -0.72 -0.97 -22.73
C ASN A 210 -1.47 0.29 -23.15
N PHE A 211 -0.89 1.46 -22.91
CA PHE A 211 -1.44 2.77 -23.25
C PHE A 211 -0.68 3.38 -24.43
N VAL A 212 -1.39 4.01 -25.33
CA VAL A 212 -0.79 4.93 -26.31
C VAL A 212 -0.53 6.25 -25.56
N VAL A 213 0.74 6.58 -25.42
CA VAL A 213 1.20 7.75 -24.64
C VAL A 213 1.78 8.77 -25.58
N ALA A 214 1.37 10.03 -25.43
CA ALA A 214 2.02 11.16 -26.09
C ALA A 214 2.67 12.08 -25.05
N LEU A 215 3.90 12.48 -25.32
CA LEU A 215 4.64 13.43 -24.48
C LEU A 215 4.32 14.86 -24.91
N SER A 216 3.27 15.42 -24.33
CA SER A 216 2.80 16.78 -24.61
C SER A 216 2.29 17.46 -23.37
N THR A 217 2.47 18.78 -23.30
CA THR A 217 1.71 19.62 -22.39
C THR A 217 0.29 19.80 -22.93
N TYR A 218 -0.71 19.88 -22.06
CA TYR A 218 -2.09 20.11 -22.43
C TYR A 218 -2.67 21.24 -21.59
N TYR A 219 -2.60 22.48 -22.09
CA TYR A 219 -3.12 23.69 -21.44
C TYR A 219 -2.72 23.84 -19.95
N GLY A 220 -1.63 23.22 -19.54
CA GLY A 220 -1.17 23.21 -18.15
C GLY A 220 -1.84 22.17 -17.23
N TYR A 221 -2.86 21.43 -17.70
CA TYR A 221 -3.58 20.46 -16.87
C TYR A 221 -2.77 19.21 -16.49
N ASN A 222 -1.66 18.94 -17.17
CA ASN A 222 -0.76 17.84 -16.83
C ASN A 222 0.58 18.28 -16.21
N MET A 223 0.61 19.45 -15.58
CA MET A 223 1.76 19.91 -14.79
C MET A 223 1.77 19.24 -13.40
N ALA A 224 2.94 19.30 -12.72
CA ALA A 224 3.10 18.81 -11.34
C ALA A 224 2.61 17.37 -11.11
N ASP A 225 3.02 16.42 -11.96
CA ASP A 225 2.65 14.98 -11.89
C ASP A 225 1.18 14.67 -12.19
N ALA A 226 0.48 15.60 -12.78
CA ALA A 226 -0.85 15.35 -13.31
C ALA A 226 -0.78 14.67 -14.68
N ILE A 227 -1.79 13.86 -14.97
CA ILE A 227 -1.98 13.21 -16.27
C ILE A 227 -3.35 13.56 -16.84
N VAL A 228 -3.41 13.62 -18.14
CA VAL A 228 -4.67 13.78 -18.88
C VAL A 228 -4.96 12.48 -19.60
N ILE A 229 -6.18 11.97 -19.42
CA ILE A 229 -6.62 10.68 -20.00
C ILE A 229 -7.77 10.91 -20.96
N ASN A 230 -7.77 10.16 -22.05
CA ASN A 230 -8.84 10.13 -23.02
C ASN A 230 -10.09 9.47 -22.43
N LYS A 231 -11.20 10.22 -22.37
CA LYS A 231 -12.47 9.72 -21.83
C LYS A 231 -13.00 8.52 -22.64
N ALA A 232 -12.88 8.54 -23.96
CA ALA A 232 -13.33 7.41 -24.78
C ALA A 232 -12.57 6.12 -24.49
N ALA A 233 -11.27 6.20 -24.14
CA ALA A 233 -10.51 5.03 -23.70
C ALA A 233 -11.06 4.47 -22.37
N VAL A 234 -11.39 5.34 -21.41
CA VAL A 234 -12.02 4.95 -20.14
C VAL A 234 -13.41 4.33 -20.37
N ASP A 235 -14.20 4.89 -21.27
CA ASP A 235 -15.52 4.35 -21.62
C ASP A 235 -15.43 2.97 -22.26
N ARG A 236 -14.36 2.71 -23.04
CA ARG A 236 -14.03 1.38 -23.59
C ARG A 236 -13.44 0.40 -22.57
N GLY A 237 -13.17 0.83 -21.33
CA GLY A 237 -12.72 -0.04 -20.25
C GLY A 237 -11.29 0.16 -19.79
N LEU A 238 -10.59 1.20 -20.27
CA LEU A 238 -9.24 1.49 -19.79
C LEU A 238 -9.24 1.76 -18.29
N GLY A 239 -8.40 1.02 -17.54
CA GLY A 239 -8.26 1.17 -16.11
C GLY A 239 -9.49 0.80 -15.28
N ARG A 240 -10.55 0.25 -15.85
CA ARG A 240 -11.76 -0.14 -15.12
C ARG A 240 -11.49 -1.34 -14.25
N SER A 241 -11.90 -1.28 -12.96
CA SER A 241 -11.70 -2.36 -12.02
C SER A 241 -12.92 -2.65 -11.15
N MET A 242 -12.94 -3.84 -10.56
CA MET A 242 -13.91 -4.23 -9.53
C MET A 242 -13.23 -4.27 -8.18
N PHE A 243 -13.79 -3.58 -7.22
CA PHE A 243 -13.38 -3.63 -5.84
C PHE A 243 -14.27 -4.59 -5.07
N TYR A 244 -13.66 -5.54 -4.38
CA TYR A 244 -14.32 -6.46 -3.47
C TYR A 244 -13.92 -6.15 -2.05
N LYS A 245 -14.90 -6.18 -1.15
CA LYS A 245 -14.69 -6.03 0.29
C LYS A 245 -15.51 -7.05 1.04
N THR A 246 -14.87 -7.77 1.96
CA THR A 246 -15.54 -8.74 2.81
C THR A 246 -15.77 -8.18 4.19
N TYR A 247 -17.00 -8.28 4.65
CA TYR A 247 -17.42 -8.10 6.04
C TYR A 247 -17.60 -9.47 6.65
N ALA A 248 -17.07 -9.69 7.84
CA ALA A 248 -17.18 -10.96 8.54
C ALA A 248 -17.49 -10.72 10.01
N ASP A 249 -18.35 -11.54 10.57
CA ASP A 249 -18.66 -11.56 11.99
C ASP A 249 -18.91 -12.99 12.47
N GLU A 250 -18.73 -13.20 13.77
CA GLU A 250 -18.88 -14.48 14.44
C GLU A 250 -19.79 -14.38 15.69
N GLU A 251 -20.53 -15.43 15.97
CA GLU A 251 -21.24 -15.57 17.24
C GLU A 251 -20.22 -15.82 18.35
N ARG A 252 -20.12 -14.92 19.30
CA ARG A 252 -19.25 -15.07 20.47
C ARG A 252 -19.98 -15.71 21.63
N ARG A 253 -19.28 -16.51 22.39
CA ARG A 253 -19.76 -17.08 23.66
C ARG A 253 -19.13 -16.33 24.81
N TYR A 254 -19.94 -15.95 25.78
CA TYR A 254 -19.52 -15.20 26.95
C TYR A 254 -19.52 -16.09 28.20
N PRO A 255 -18.73 -15.75 29.23
CA PRO A 255 -18.82 -16.39 30.53
C PRO A 255 -20.28 -16.30 31.04
N GLY A 256 -20.78 -17.40 31.61
CA GLY A 256 -22.18 -17.47 32.05
C GLY A 256 -23.16 -18.08 31.03
N GLY A 257 -22.66 -18.60 29.90
CA GLY A 257 -23.48 -19.34 28.93
C GLY A 257 -24.23 -18.46 27.92
N GLN A 258 -24.12 -17.15 28.04
CA GLN A 258 -24.69 -16.22 27.07
C GLN A 258 -23.91 -16.26 25.76
N LYS A 259 -24.60 -16.03 24.65
CA LYS A 259 -23.99 -15.98 23.31
C LYS A 259 -24.64 -14.91 22.45
N ASP A 260 -23.89 -14.41 21.49
CA ASP A 260 -24.44 -13.63 20.38
C ASP A 260 -25.35 -14.51 19.51
N SER A 261 -26.30 -13.92 18.84
CA SER A 261 -27.12 -14.60 17.86
C SER A 261 -27.33 -13.75 16.62
N PHE A 262 -27.21 -14.38 15.44
CA PHE A 262 -27.56 -13.75 14.18
C PHE A 262 -29.07 -13.77 14.01
N ARG A 263 -29.67 -12.60 14.03
CA ARG A 263 -31.11 -12.37 13.79
C ARG A 263 -31.37 -10.88 13.63
N LEU A 264 -32.54 -10.52 13.16
CA LEU A 264 -33.01 -9.13 13.16
C LEU A 264 -33.09 -8.60 14.61
N PRO A 265 -32.41 -7.48 14.95
CA PRO A 265 -32.54 -6.84 16.23
C PRO A 265 -33.97 -6.30 16.43
N PRO A 266 -34.61 -6.51 17.59
CA PRO A 266 -35.88 -5.90 17.88
C PRO A 266 -35.73 -4.37 18.07
N PRO A 267 -36.78 -3.58 17.82
CA PRO A 267 -36.74 -2.11 18.01
C PRO A 267 -36.39 -1.65 19.43
N THR A 268 -36.55 -2.54 20.42
CA THR A 268 -36.24 -2.31 21.85
C THR A 268 -34.76 -2.52 22.17
N ALA A 269 -33.94 -3.02 21.24
CA ALA A 269 -32.52 -3.27 21.46
C ALA A 269 -31.75 -1.96 21.66
N GLU A 270 -30.80 -1.98 22.62
CA GLU A 270 -29.91 -0.86 22.85
C GLU A 270 -28.99 -0.68 21.63
N GLY A 271 -29.00 0.51 21.03
CA GLY A 271 -28.20 0.82 19.82
C GLY A 271 -28.91 0.53 18.50
N TYR A 272 -30.22 0.25 18.51
CA TYR A 272 -31.00 0.03 17.28
C TYR A 272 -30.88 1.18 16.28
N MET A 273 -30.48 0.88 15.03
CA MET A 273 -30.14 1.88 14.01
C MET A 273 -31.36 2.45 13.24
N GLY A 274 -32.56 1.98 13.54
CA GLY A 274 -33.81 2.37 12.87
C GLY A 274 -34.23 1.38 11.77
N GLU A 275 -35.51 1.25 11.54
CA GLU A 275 -36.13 0.25 10.66
C GLU A 275 -35.57 0.28 9.23
N THR A 276 -35.28 1.47 8.71
CA THR A 276 -34.73 1.64 7.35
C THR A 276 -33.38 0.98 7.15
N ALA A 277 -32.53 0.93 8.19
CA ALA A 277 -31.20 0.32 8.12
C ALA A 277 -31.27 -1.20 7.94
N TYR A 278 -32.32 -1.84 8.44
CA TYR A 278 -32.49 -3.32 8.37
C TYR A 278 -33.38 -3.76 7.21
N SER A 279 -33.95 -2.84 6.44
CA SER A 279 -34.93 -3.11 5.38
C SER A 279 -34.46 -4.08 4.29
N LYS A 280 -33.15 -4.33 4.20
CA LYS A 280 -32.52 -5.21 3.19
C LYS A 280 -32.11 -6.57 3.72
N LEU A 281 -32.35 -6.83 5.01
CA LEU A 281 -32.09 -8.12 5.62
C LEU A 281 -33.29 -9.06 5.42
N SER A 282 -32.99 -10.34 5.24
CA SER A 282 -33.98 -11.41 5.31
C SER A 282 -34.37 -11.71 6.76
N ASP A 283 -35.36 -12.55 6.99
CA ASP A 283 -35.86 -12.91 8.33
C ASP A 283 -34.78 -13.57 9.22
N ASP A 284 -33.75 -14.15 8.63
CA ASP A 284 -32.58 -14.72 9.31
C ASP A 284 -31.53 -13.66 9.75
N GLY A 285 -31.77 -12.39 9.42
CA GLY A 285 -30.87 -11.29 9.76
C GLY A 285 -29.69 -11.15 8.82
N ILE A 286 -29.70 -11.77 7.64
CA ILE A 286 -28.60 -11.74 6.68
C ILE A 286 -29.06 -11.08 5.37
N VAL A 287 -28.21 -10.25 4.76
CA VAL A 287 -28.49 -9.65 3.46
C VAL A 287 -28.39 -10.68 2.35
N GLU A 288 -29.29 -10.62 1.38
CA GLU A 288 -29.29 -11.55 0.22
C GLU A 288 -28.27 -11.15 -0.85
N PRO A 289 -27.70 -12.13 -1.60
CA PRO A 289 -26.89 -11.84 -2.78
C PRO A 289 -27.65 -10.99 -3.81
N GLU A 290 -26.89 -10.22 -4.63
CA GLU A 290 -27.38 -9.28 -5.65
C GLU A 290 -28.16 -8.07 -5.10
N THR A 291 -28.29 -7.92 -3.78
CA THR A 291 -28.90 -6.74 -3.16
C THR A 291 -27.99 -5.51 -3.28
N VAL A 292 -28.56 -4.40 -3.72
CA VAL A 292 -27.86 -3.11 -3.76
C VAL A 292 -27.84 -2.49 -2.36
N VAL A 293 -26.66 -2.23 -1.84
CA VAL A 293 -26.44 -1.69 -0.49
C VAL A 293 -25.73 -0.34 -0.53
N ASN A 294 -26.18 0.56 0.33
CA ASN A 294 -25.67 1.91 0.49
C ASN A 294 -25.12 2.13 1.91
N GLU A 295 -24.50 3.29 2.11
CA GLU A 295 -24.01 3.71 3.42
C GLU A 295 -25.10 3.60 4.49
N GLY A 296 -24.79 2.95 5.61
CA GLY A 296 -25.69 2.77 6.74
C GLY A 296 -26.60 1.54 6.66
N ASP A 297 -26.73 0.87 5.49
CA ASP A 297 -27.48 -0.37 5.39
C ASP A 297 -26.78 -1.48 6.20
N VAL A 298 -27.55 -2.24 6.99
CA VAL A 298 -27.04 -3.38 7.74
C VAL A 298 -26.86 -4.58 6.82
N LEU A 299 -25.74 -5.26 6.95
CA LEU A 299 -25.37 -6.44 6.18
C LEU A 299 -25.57 -7.73 6.96
N ILE A 300 -25.25 -7.68 8.25
CA ILE A 300 -25.34 -8.79 9.19
C ILE A 300 -26.03 -8.28 10.44
N GLY A 301 -27.25 -8.73 10.69
CA GLY A 301 -27.99 -8.47 11.91
C GLY A 301 -27.49 -9.38 13.03
N LYS A 302 -27.07 -8.80 14.12
CA LYS A 302 -26.53 -9.52 15.27
C LYS A 302 -26.98 -8.89 16.57
N VAL A 303 -27.41 -9.72 17.47
CA VAL A 303 -27.85 -9.36 18.80
C VAL A 303 -26.88 -9.93 19.82
N ALA A 304 -26.43 -9.09 20.73
CA ALA A 304 -25.50 -9.44 21.79
C ALA A 304 -26.12 -9.21 23.18
N PRO A 305 -25.66 -9.92 24.22
CA PRO A 305 -26.05 -9.64 25.60
C PRO A 305 -25.56 -8.24 26.04
N PRO A 306 -26.16 -7.65 27.09
CA PRO A 306 -25.76 -6.34 27.60
C PRO A 306 -24.31 -6.36 28.13
N ARG A 307 -23.60 -5.22 28.03
CA ARG A 307 -22.18 -5.12 28.45
C ARG A 307 -21.97 -5.28 29.96
N PHE A 308 -22.96 -4.87 30.75
CA PHE A 308 -22.95 -5.02 32.20
C PHE A 308 -24.05 -6.01 32.59
N LEU A 309 -23.67 -7.05 33.30
CA LEU A 309 -24.59 -7.91 34.02
C LEU A 309 -25.16 -7.07 35.17
N GLU A 310 -26.18 -6.24 34.90
CA GLU A 310 -27.06 -5.83 35.99
C GLU A 310 -27.65 -7.12 36.54
N GLU A 311 -27.50 -7.36 37.83
CA GLU A 311 -28.10 -8.46 38.56
C GLU A 311 -29.63 -8.37 38.44
N ASN A 312 -30.17 -8.76 37.30
CA ASN A 312 -31.59 -9.06 37.15
C ASN A 312 -31.84 -10.46 37.69
N ILE A 313 -31.52 -10.66 38.95
CA ILE A 313 -31.91 -11.85 39.69
C ILE A 313 -33.44 -11.84 39.80
N GLY A 314 -34.08 -12.64 38.94
CA GLY A 314 -35.34 -13.26 39.30
C GLY A 314 -36.61 -12.41 39.40
N VAL A 315 -36.76 -11.33 38.64
CA VAL A 315 -38.07 -10.71 38.47
C VAL A 315 -38.70 -11.27 37.20
N MET A 316 -39.61 -12.20 37.36
CA MET A 316 -40.48 -12.72 36.29
C MET A 316 -41.16 -11.54 35.59
N GLY A 317 -40.85 -11.33 34.29
CA GLY A 317 -41.56 -10.42 33.40
C GLY A 317 -40.80 -9.22 32.84
N LEU A 318 -39.50 -9.07 33.09
CA LEU A 318 -38.70 -8.07 32.41
C LEU A 318 -38.10 -8.67 31.12
N GLU A 319 -38.37 -8.03 29.99
CA GLU A 319 -37.74 -8.35 28.72
C GLU A 319 -36.19 -8.32 28.88
N GLU A 320 -35.53 -9.37 28.39
CA GLU A 320 -34.07 -9.39 28.39
C GLU A 320 -33.54 -8.13 27.68
N LYS A 321 -32.77 -7.31 28.35
CA LYS A 321 -32.10 -6.17 27.74
C LYS A 321 -31.11 -6.74 26.71
N ILE A 322 -31.31 -6.44 25.45
CA ILE A 322 -30.54 -6.93 24.31
C ILE A 322 -29.84 -5.72 23.70
N ARG A 323 -28.62 -5.92 23.24
CA ARG A 323 -27.84 -4.90 22.52
C ARG A 323 -27.72 -5.27 21.05
N ASP A 324 -27.86 -4.28 20.19
CA ASP A 324 -27.55 -4.39 18.78
C ASP A 324 -26.02 -4.35 18.55
N ASP A 325 -25.49 -5.39 17.91
CA ASP A 325 -24.06 -5.51 17.51
C ASP A 325 -23.96 -5.81 16.01
N SER A 326 -24.93 -5.34 15.25
CA SER A 326 -25.03 -5.55 13.81
C SER A 326 -23.91 -4.85 13.04
N ILE A 327 -23.54 -5.43 11.89
CA ILE A 327 -22.56 -4.84 10.98
C ILE A 327 -23.27 -4.09 9.87
N ALA A 328 -23.09 -2.77 9.85
CA ALA A 328 -23.56 -1.90 8.77
C ALA A 328 -22.43 -1.50 7.82
N LEU A 329 -22.81 -1.13 6.60
CA LEU A 329 -21.92 -0.58 5.60
C LEU A 329 -21.37 0.78 6.05
N LYS A 330 -20.06 0.94 5.97
CA LYS A 330 -19.38 2.15 6.46
C LYS A 330 -19.66 3.37 5.60
N ALA A 331 -19.49 4.55 6.22
CA ALA A 331 -19.65 5.84 5.53
C ALA A 331 -18.84 5.94 4.24
N GLY A 332 -19.49 6.40 3.16
CA GLY A 332 -18.91 6.55 1.84
C GLY A 332 -18.70 5.24 1.07
N GLU A 333 -19.24 4.13 1.53
CA GLU A 333 -19.22 2.85 0.83
C GLU A 333 -20.58 2.54 0.22
N LYS A 334 -20.57 1.97 -0.98
CA LYS A 334 -21.75 1.48 -1.69
C LYS A 334 -21.36 0.31 -2.59
N GLY A 335 -22.29 -0.55 -2.90
CA GLY A 335 -22.02 -1.68 -3.78
C GLY A 335 -23.21 -2.63 -3.92
N ILE A 336 -22.90 -3.80 -4.43
CA ILE A 336 -23.86 -4.90 -4.59
C ILE A 336 -23.30 -6.09 -3.81
N VAL A 337 -24.13 -6.80 -3.09
CA VAL A 337 -23.76 -8.02 -2.39
C VAL A 337 -23.41 -9.10 -3.42
N ASP A 338 -22.16 -9.53 -3.44
CA ASP A 338 -21.64 -10.49 -4.41
C ASP A 338 -21.86 -11.93 -3.96
N SER A 339 -21.53 -12.23 -2.70
CA SER A 339 -21.68 -13.56 -2.13
C SER A 339 -21.79 -13.50 -0.62
N VAL A 340 -22.54 -14.44 -0.08
CA VAL A 340 -22.76 -14.62 1.36
C VAL A 340 -22.40 -16.05 1.73
N VAL A 341 -21.60 -16.23 2.76
CA VAL A 341 -21.20 -17.55 3.27
C VAL A 341 -21.50 -17.63 4.76
N LEU A 342 -22.25 -18.65 5.13
CA LEU A 342 -22.46 -19.08 6.49
C LEU A 342 -21.62 -20.33 6.73
N SER A 343 -20.78 -20.33 7.75
CA SER A 343 -19.91 -21.44 8.13
C SER A 343 -19.90 -21.64 9.63
N GLU A 344 -19.49 -22.82 10.05
CA GLU A 344 -19.28 -23.12 11.48
C GLU A 344 -17.79 -23.36 11.74
N THR A 345 -17.32 -22.86 12.87
CA THR A 345 -15.96 -23.14 13.36
C THR A 345 -15.92 -24.44 14.14
N THR A 346 -14.72 -24.95 14.39
CA THR A 346 -14.46 -26.13 15.23
C THR A 346 -15.02 -25.99 16.66
N GLY A 347 -15.33 -24.76 17.12
CA GLY A 347 -15.99 -24.46 18.39
C GLY A 347 -17.51 -24.41 18.33
N ALA A 348 -18.14 -24.83 17.24
CA ALA A 348 -19.59 -24.74 16.98
C ALA A 348 -20.14 -23.30 17.13
N THR A 349 -19.35 -22.33 16.68
CA THR A 349 -19.76 -20.93 16.54
C THR A 349 -20.02 -20.63 15.07
N LYS A 350 -21.10 -19.92 14.78
CA LYS A 350 -21.41 -19.52 13.41
C LYS A 350 -20.57 -18.33 12.99
N ILE A 351 -20.07 -18.34 11.76
CA ILE A 351 -19.39 -17.22 11.11
C ILE A 351 -20.15 -16.87 9.84
N ILE A 352 -20.45 -15.59 9.66
CA ILE A 352 -21.03 -15.06 8.44
C ILE A 352 -19.97 -14.19 7.75
N LYS A 353 -19.82 -14.39 6.43
CA LYS A 353 -18.99 -13.55 5.57
C LYS A 353 -19.85 -13.02 4.43
N VAL A 354 -19.93 -11.71 4.32
CA VAL A 354 -20.62 -10.99 3.24
C VAL A 354 -19.58 -10.29 2.39
N ARG A 355 -19.49 -10.64 1.11
CA ARG A 355 -18.61 -9.98 0.14
C ARG A 355 -19.43 -9.01 -0.69
N ILE A 356 -18.97 -7.77 -0.78
CA ILE A 356 -19.58 -6.69 -1.56
C ILE A 356 -18.67 -6.37 -2.73
N ARG A 357 -19.24 -6.20 -3.92
CA ARG A 357 -18.55 -5.71 -5.11
C ARG A 357 -18.96 -4.27 -5.43
N SER A 358 -17.99 -3.48 -5.89
CA SER A 358 -18.20 -2.09 -6.28
C SER A 358 -17.38 -1.79 -7.54
N LEU A 359 -18.04 -1.32 -8.60
CA LEU A 359 -17.38 -0.94 -9.83
C LEU A 359 -16.57 0.35 -9.62
N ARG A 360 -15.33 0.35 -10.10
CA ARG A 360 -14.40 1.48 -10.04
C ARG A 360 -14.00 1.91 -11.45
N ILE A 361 -14.65 2.94 -11.94
CA ILE A 361 -14.28 3.60 -13.19
C ILE A 361 -13.25 4.68 -12.88
N PRO A 362 -12.18 4.84 -13.68
CA PRO A 362 -11.21 5.91 -13.47
C PRO A 362 -11.86 7.29 -13.41
N GLU A 363 -11.53 8.06 -12.39
CA GLU A 363 -12.04 9.39 -12.16
C GLU A 363 -10.92 10.38 -11.80
N ARG A 364 -11.20 11.68 -11.81
CA ARG A 364 -10.22 12.70 -11.41
C ARG A 364 -9.74 12.44 -9.99
N GLY A 365 -8.42 12.42 -9.81
CA GLY A 365 -7.78 12.12 -8.52
C GLY A 365 -7.30 10.67 -8.37
N ASP A 366 -7.65 9.76 -9.28
CA ASP A 366 -7.13 8.40 -9.30
C ASP A 366 -5.68 8.38 -9.78
N LYS A 367 -4.92 7.44 -9.26
CA LYS A 367 -3.48 7.35 -9.46
C LYS A 367 -3.10 6.24 -10.43
N PHE A 368 -2.31 6.61 -11.43
CA PHE A 368 -1.66 5.68 -12.36
C PHE A 368 -0.14 5.77 -12.25
N ALA A 369 0.55 4.74 -12.63
CA ALA A 369 2.00 4.70 -12.65
C ALA A 369 2.54 3.84 -13.79
N SER A 370 3.67 4.23 -14.37
CA SER A 370 4.45 3.37 -15.24
C SER A 370 5.39 2.46 -14.42
N ARG A 371 6.01 1.49 -15.08
CA ARG A 371 7.01 0.59 -14.47
C ARG A 371 8.37 1.26 -14.18
N HIS A 372 8.51 2.57 -14.46
CA HIS A 372 9.74 3.35 -14.29
C HIS A 372 9.67 4.35 -13.12
N GLY A 373 8.73 4.15 -12.19
CA GLY A 373 8.57 5.06 -11.06
C GLY A 373 7.94 6.40 -11.43
N GLN A 374 7.37 6.53 -12.62
CA GLN A 374 6.58 7.68 -13.04
C GLN A 374 5.13 7.50 -12.59
N LYS A 375 4.76 8.22 -11.54
CA LYS A 375 3.39 8.25 -11.03
C LYS A 375 2.69 9.51 -11.52
N GLY A 376 1.39 9.40 -11.79
CA GLY A 376 0.57 10.54 -12.12
C GLY A 376 -0.83 10.41 -11.54
N VAL A 377 -1.45 11.55 -11.30
CA VAL A 377 -2.84 11.63 -10.84
C VAL A 377 -3.69 12.20 -11.95
N ILE A 378 -4.84 11.61 -12.23
CA ILE A 378 -5.76 12.11 -13.26
C ILE A 378 -6.24 13.51 -12.87
N ALA A 379 -5.83 14.51 -13.64
CA ALA A 379 -6.35 15.87 -13.50
C ALA A 379 -7.60 16.07 -14.34
N MET A 380 -7.63 15.48 -15.53
CA MET A 380 -8.73 15.69 -16.48
C MET A 380 -8.99 14.42 -17.29
N LEU A 381 -10.28 14.18 -17.55
CA LEU A 381 -10.76 13.22 -18.55
C LEU A 381 -11.27 14.03 -19.72
N VAL A 382 -10.57 13.98 -20.86
CA VAL A 382 -10.86 14.80 -22.03
C VAL A 382 -11.67 13.98 -23.02
N PRO A 383 -12.77 14.54 -23.57
CA PRO A 383 -13.50 13.92 -24.66
C PRO A 383 -12.60 13.64 -25.88
N PRO A 384 -12.87 12.61 -26.67
CA PRO A 384 -11.99 12.24 -27.79
C PRO A 384 -11.87 13.34 -28.86
N GLU A 385 -12.89 14.16 -29.03
CA GLU A 385 -12.93 15.29 -29.95
C GLU A 385 -11.97 16.43 -29.57
N ASP A 386 -11.71 16.61 -28.26
CA ASP A 386 -10.82 17.66 -27.75
C ASP A 386 -9.39 17.15 -27.52
N MET A 387 -9.17 15.82 -27.67
CA MET A 387 -7.83 15.23 -27.54
C MET A 387 -6.95 15.55 -28.75
N PRO A 388 -5.64 15.78 -28.55
CA PRO A 388 -4.70 15.83 -29.65
C PRO A 388 -4.71 14.52 -30.46
N PHE A 389 -4.50 14.60 -31.75
CA PHE A 389 -4.48 13.45 -32.65
C PHE A 389 -3.35 13.54 -33.67
N THR A 390 -2.86 12.40 -34.14
CA THR A 390 -1.84 12.34 -35.20
C THR A 390 -2.47 12.55 -36.57
N LYS A 391 -1.65 12.81 -37.61
CA LYS A 391 -2.12 12.92 -39.02
C LYS A 391 -2.90 11.69 -39.48
N ASP A 392 -2.61 10.51 -38.89
CA ASP A 392 -3.25 9.24 -39.22
C ASP A 392 -4.51 8.98 -38.36
N GLY A 393 -4.94 9.97 -37.57
CA GLY A 393 -6.14 9.90 -36.74
C GLY A 393 -5.99 9.15 -35.42
N ILE A 394 -4.77 8.81 -35.01
CA ILE A 394 -4.52 8.14 -33.73
C ILE A 394 -4.66 9.16 -32.59
N THR A 395 -5.59 8.94 -31.68
CA THR A 395 -5.76 9.71 -30.45
C THR A 395 -5.06 8.99 -29.29
N PRO A 396 -4.10 9.62 -28.59
CA PRO A 396 -3.46 9.04 -27.41
C PRO A 396 -4.47 8.70 -26.31
N ASP A 397 -4.18 7.66 -25.52
CA ASP A 397 -4.94 7.33 -24.32
C ASP A 397 -4.53 8.22 -23.13
N LEU A 398 -3.25 8.63 -23.10
CA LEU A 398 -2.66 9.40 -22.02
C LEU A 398 -1.72 10.47 -22.55
N LEU A 399 -1.84 11.69 -21.99
CA LEU A 399 -0.88 12.78 -22.22
C LEU A 399 -0.02 12.96 -20.97
N LEU A 400 1.28 12.79 -21.15
CA LEU A 400 2.27 12.93 -20.10
C LEU A 400 3.10 14.21 -20.32
N ASN A 401 3.33 14.95 -19.24
CA ASN A 401 4.17 16.14 -19.31
C ASN A 401 5.63 15.77 -19.61
N PRO A 402 6.24 16.26 -20.69
CA PRO A 402 7.61 15.95 -21.05
C PRO A 402 8.65 16.38 -20.00
N HIS A 403 8.37 17.42 -19.21
CA HIS A 403 9.27 17.87 -18.13
C HIS A 403 9.45 16.84 -17.00
N SER A 404 8.55 15.86 -16.91
CA SER A 404 8.66 14.79 -15.91
C SER A 404 9.81 13.82 -16.19
N ILE A 405 10.27 13.69 -17.42
CA ILE A 405 11.31 12.73 -17.83
C ILE A 405 12.71 13.21 -17.43
N PRO A 406 13.20 14.40 -17.88
CA PRO A 406 14.56 14.83 -17.56
C PRO A 406 14.75 15.16 -16.08
N SER A 407 13.72 15.70 -15.41
CA SER A 407 13.81 16.00 -13.98
C SER A 407 13.98 14.75 -13.11
N ARG A 408 13.62 13.59 -13.62
CA ARG A 408 13.64 12.31 -12.89
C ARG A 408 14.63 11.31 -13.44
N LEU A 409 15.23 11.61 -14.58
CA LEU A 409 16.19 10.74 -15.27
C LEU A 409 15.60 9.33 -15.54
N THR A 410 14.35 9.27 -16.00
CA THR A 410 13.64 8.01 -16.30
C THR A 410 13.69 7.71 -17.81
N PHE A 411 14.90 7.59 -18.37
CA PHE A 411 15.07 7.34 -19.79
C PHE A 411 14.61 5.94 -20.23
N GLY A 412 14.59 4.97 -19.32
CA GLY A 412 14.00 3.66 -19.56
C GLY A 412 12.53 3.72 -19.97
N HIS A 413 11.79 4.76 -19.53
CA HIS A 413 10.41 4.98 -19.93
C HIS A 413 10.28 5.29 -21.42
N LEU A 414 11.15 6.16 -21.95
CA LEU A 414 11.18 6.49 -23.39
C LEU A 414 11.57 5.27 -24.22
N LEU A 415 12.53 4.47 -23.75
CA LEU A 415 12.90 3.23 -24.42
C LEU A 415 11.75 2.22 -24.43
N GLU A 416 11.00 2.11 -23.34
CA GLU A 416 9.80 1.27 -23.29
C GLU A 416 8.74 1.76 -24.27
N GLU A 417 8.46 3.06 -24.34
CA GLU A 417 7.49 3.64 -25.28
C GLU A 417 7.88 3.37 -26.74
N LEU A 418 9.16 3.54 -27.09
CA LEU A 418 9.68 3.27 -28.43
C LEU A 418 9.61 1.78 -28.78
N ALA A 419 10.06 0.93 -27.87
CA ALA A 419 10.02 -0.52 -28.03
C ALA A 419 8.57 -1.04 -28.09
N GLY A 420 7.67 -0.48 -27.26
CA GLY A 420 6.25 -0.80 -27.27
C GLY A 420 5.59 -0.46 -28.60
N LYS A 421 5.93 0.68 -29.21
CA LYS A 421 5.48 1.05 -30.55
C LYS A 421 5.99 0.05 -31.60
N ALA A 422 7.27 -0.28 -31.59
CA ALA A 422 7.87 -1.27 -32.48
C ALA A 422 7.24 -2.67 -32.30
N SER A 423 6.97 -3.07 -31.05
CA SER A 423 6.30 -4.33 -30.71
C SER A 423 4.86 -4.38 -31.24
N ALA A 424 4.11 -3.29 -31.08
CA ALA A 424 2.74 -3.18 -31.58
C ALA A 424 2.67 -3.30 -33.12
N LEU A 425 3.63 -2.72 -33.83
CA LEU A 425 3.71 -2.78 -35.28
C LEU A 425 4.14 -4.17 -35.81
N THR A 426 5.07 -4.84 -35.11
CA THR A 426 5.55 -6.18 -35.50
C THR A 426 4.65 -7.33 -35.03
N GLY A 427 3.79 -7.08 -34.05
CA GLY A 427 2.98 -8.13 -33.41
C GLY A 427 3.77 -9.12 -32.55
N LYS A 428 5.01 -8.79 -32.17
CA LYS A 428 5.87 -9.66 -31.35
C LYS A 428 6.35 -8.91 -30.10
N PRO A 429 6.29 -9.53 -28.91
CA PRO A 429 6.82 -8.91 -27.71
C PRO A 429 8.33 -8.71 -27.80
N ILE A 430 8.79 -7.57 -27.33
CA ILE A 430 10.23 -7.22 -27.30
C ILE A 430 10.79 -7.53 -25.91
N ASP A 431 12.02 -8.05 -25.90
CA ASP A 431 12.78 -8.28 -24.68
C ASP A 431 13.51 -7.00 -24.26
N GLY A 432 13.10 -6.44 -23.15
CA GLY A 432 13.67 -5.26 -22.50
C GLY A 432 14.45 -5.59 -21.23
N THR A 433 14.92 -6.83 -21.07
CA THR A 433 15.68 -7.24 -19.89
C THR A 433 16.86 -6.31 -19.64
N PRO A 434 17.00 -5.77 -18.41
CA PRO A 434 18.11 -4.90 -18.05
C PRO A 434 19.47 -5.59 -18.26
N PHE A 435 20.48 -4.84 -18.68
CA PHE A 435 21.88 -5.31 -18.87
C PHE A 435 22.08 -6.48 -19.84
N ALA A 436 21.04 -7.00 -20.48
CA ALA A 436 21.08 -8.27 -21.23
C ALA A 436 22.03 -8.29 -22.42
N GLU A 437 22.40 -7.13 -23.00
CA GLU A 437 23.28 -7.09 -24.14
C GLU A 437 24.19 -5.86 -24.14
N LYS A 438 25.50 -6.07 -23.99
CA LYS A 438 26.51 -5.04 -24.15
C LYS A 438 26.73 -4.79 -25.65
N GLY A 439 26.56 -3.54 -26.11
CA GLY A 439 26.94 -3.10 -27.45
C GLY A 439 25.86 -3.15 -28.53
N ARG A 440 24.62 -3.54 -28.20
CA ARG A 440 23.48 -3.50 -29.13
C ARG A 440 22.88 -2.10 -29.17
N ASP A 441 22.73 -1.54 -30.35
CA ASP A 441 22.06 -0.25 -30.56
C ASP A 441 20.54 -0.45 -30.71
N ARG A 442 19.88 -0.67 -29.57
CA ARG A 442 18.43 -0.93 -29.49
C ARG A 442 17.60 0.21 -30.09
N ILE A 443 18.04 1.45 -29.94
CA ILE A 443 17.31 2.62 -30.45
C ILE A 443 17.26 2.58 -31.98
N ASN A 444 18.38 2.35 -32.64
CA ASN A 444 18.42 2.25 -34.10
C ASN A 444 17.66 1.02 -34.62
N GLU A 445 17.65 -0.06 -33.89
CA GLU A 445 16.88 -1.27 -34.25
C GLU A 445 15.37 -0.99 -34.21
N TYR A 446 14.85 -0.42 -33.12
CA TYR A 446 13.44 -0.09 -33.01
C TYR A 446 13.04 0.99 -34.00
N SER A 447 13.88 2.00 -34.21
CA SER A 447 13.62 3.07 -35.17
C SER A 447 13.51 2.55 -36.61
N LYS A 448 14.35 1.60 -37.03
CA LYS A 448 14.23 0.95 -38.34
C LYS A 448 12.90 0.22 -38.52
N ILE A 449 12.44 -0.47 -37.48
CA ILE A 449 11.17 -1.17 -37.53
C ILE A 449 10.02 -0.14 -37.70
N ILE A 450 10.07 0.96 -36.98
CA ILE A 450 9.08 2.02 -37.02
C ILE A 450 9.04 2.68 -38.41
N GLU A 451 10.19 3.02 -38.98
CA GLU A 451 10.32 3.55 -40.33
C GLU A 451 9.78 2.60 -41.42
N GLN A 452 10.08 1.28 -41.31
CA GLN A 452 9.54 0.28 -42.23
C GLN A 452 8.01 0.22 -42.29
N HIS A 453 7.34 0.63 -41.21
CA HIS A 453 5.88 0.66 -41.13
C HIS A 453 5.30 2.05 -41.43
N GLY A 454 6.13 2.99 -41.96
CA GLY A 454 5.65 4.30 -42.43
C GLY A 454 5.53 5.39 -41.39
N PHE A 455 6.04 5.17 -40.17
CA PHE A 455 6.10 6.19 -39.11
C PHE A 455 7.43 6.93 -39.11
N GLU A 456 7.47 8.10 -38.49
CA GLU A 456 8.68 8.88 -38.35
C GLU A 456 9.71 8.18 -37.44
N LYS A 457 10.99 8.37 -37.79
CA LYS A 457 12.11 7.85 -37.01
C LYS A 457 12.06 8.36 -35.57
N TYR A 458 12.42 7.51 -34.64
CA TYR A 458 12.39 7.77 -33.19
C TYR A 458 11.03 7.99 -32.56
N GLY A 459 9.91 7.73 -33.28
CA GLY A 459 8.57 7.84 -32.73
C GLY A 459 8.00 9.27 -32.69
N ASP A 460 8.70 10.22 -33.29
CA ASP A 460 8.24 11.60 -33.42
C ASP A 460 7.05 11.68 -34.37
N GLU A 461 6.01 12.42 -33.99
CA GLU A 461 4.83 12.62 -34.83
C GLU A 461 4.32 14.05 -34.76
N ILE A 462 3.72 14.52 -35.83
CA ILE A 462 3.00 15.79 -35.84
C ILE A 462 1.61 15.53 -35.29
N LEU A 463 1.29 16.17 -34.17
CA LEU A 463 -0.05 16.15 -33.60
C LEU A 463 -0.80 17.44 -33.94
N TYR A 464 -2.10 17.29 -34.03
CA TYR A 464 -3.06 18.38 -34.19
C TYR A 464 -3.82 18.55 -32.89
N ASP A 465 -4.04 19.80 -32.48
CA ASP A 465 -4.85 20.10 -31.31
C ASP A 465 -6.31 19.79 -31.59
N GLY A 466 -6.98 19.03 -30.75
CA GLY A 466 -8.37 18.63 -30.91
C GLY A 466 -9.35 19.82 -30.85
N ILE A 467 -9.00 20.86 -30.08
CA ILE A 467 -9.87 22.03 -29.87
C ILE A 467 -9.77 23.01 -31.03
N SER A 468 -8.55 23.39 -31.44
CA SER A 468 -8.32 24.39 -32.49
C SER A 468 -8.18 23.78 -33.87
N GLY A 469 -7.83 22.49 -33.98
CA GLY A 469 -7.51 21.83 -35.24
C GLY A 469 -6.16 22.22 -35.84
N GLU A 470 -5.38 23.06 -35.15
CA GLU A 470 -4.08 23.51 -35.63
C GLU A 470 -2.98 22.49 -35.29
N PRO A 471 -1.96 22.32 -36.15
CA PRO A 471 -0.84 21.46 -35.85
C PRO A 471 0.03 22.10 -34.75
N PHE A 472 0.56 21.27 -33.84
CA PHE A 472 1.58 21.73 -32.91
C PHE A 472 2.84 22.18 -33.67
N LYS A 473 3.52 23.20 -33.15
CA LYS A 473 4.72 23.81 -33.79
C LYS A 473 5.97 22.90 -33.79
N SER A 474 5.91 21.77 -33.10
CA SER A 474 6.99 20.78 -33.04
C SER A 474 6.44 19.37 -33.16
N SER A 475 7.26 18.44 -33.64
CA SER A 475 6.97 17.01 -33.52
C SER A 475 6.96 16.59 -32.05
N LEU A 476 6.08 15.68 -31.72
CA LEU A 476 5.90 15.15 -30.35
C LEU A 476 6.12 13.66 -30.35
N PHE A 477 6.74 13.15 -29.29
CA PHE A 477 6.97 11.73 -29.15
C PHE A 477 5.68 10.99 -28.79
N VAL A 478 5.35 9.96 -29.60
CA VAL A 478 4.19 9.10 -29.39
C VAL A 478 4.64 7.64 -29.38
N GLY A 479 4.38 6.96 -28.29
CA GLY A 479 4.78 5.57 -28.10
C GLY A 479 3.73 4.74 -27.37
N VAL A 480 4.07 3.50 -27.03
CA VAL A 480 3.21 2.62 -26.25
C VAL A 480 3.96 2.17 -24.99
N ALA A 481 3.39 2.48 -23.84
CA ALA A 481 3.94 2.08 -22.55
C ALA A 481 2.95 1.29 -21.71
N TYR A 482 3.45 0.47 -20.82
CA TYR A 482 2.63 -0.29 -19.89
C TYR A 482 2.36 0.50 -18.63
N TYR A 483 1.08 0.76 -18.35
CA TYR A 483 0.63 1.53 -17.20
C TYR A 483 -0.20 0.68 -16.25
N ASN A 484 0.00 0.93 -14.97
CA ASN A 484 -0.67 0.28 -13.86
C ASN A 484 -1.62 1.28 -13.19
N ARG A 485 -2.87 0.90 -12.95
CA ARG A 485 -3.74 1.60 -12.02
C ARG A 485 -3.35 1.20 -10.61
N LEU A 486 -3.19 2.18 -9.73
CA LEU A 486 -2.87 1.94 -8.32
C LEU A 486 -4.15 1.99 -7.48
N TYR A 487 -4.22 1.20 -6.40
CA TYR A 487 -5.40 1.16 -5.52
C TYR A 487 -5.67 2.46 -4.73
N HIS A 488 -4.85 3.50 -4.93
CA HIS A 488 -5.05 4.83 -4.37
C HIS A 488 -6.09 5.61 -5.18
N MET A 489 -7.36 5.38 -4.87
CA MET A 489 -8.49 6.03 -5.53
C MET A 489 -9.03 7.18 -4.71
N VAL A 490 -9.51 8.24 -5.37
CA VAL A 490 -10.08 9.41 -4.71
C VAL A 490 -11.33 9.07 -3.90
N SER A 491 -12.19 8.19 -4.42
CA SER A 491 -13.41 7.74 -3.75
C SER A 491 -13.17 7.12 -2.38
N ASN A 492 -12.02 6.43 -2.20
CA ASN A 492 -11.64 5.86 -0.92
C ASN A 492 -11.07 6.89 0.08
N LYS A 493 -10.64 8.06 -0.41
CA LYS A 493 -9.94 9.10 0.37
C LYS A 493 -10.75 10.35 0.61
N LEU A 494 -11.76 10.63 -0.22
CA LEU A 494 -12.63 11.79 -0.07
C LEU A 494 -13.34 11.73 1.28
N GLN A 495 -13.16 12.77 2.08
CA GLN A 495 -13.76 12.91 3.40
C GLN A 495 -14.44 14.27 3.49
N VAL A 496 -15.69 14.29 3.95
CA VAL A 496 -16.48 15.49 4.16
C VAL A 496 -17.18 15.38 5.51
N ARG A 497 -17.18 16.46 6.27
CA ARG A 497 -17.87 16.54 7.55
C ARG A 497 -18.39 17.97 7.75
N SER A 498 -19.65 18.11 8.14
CA SER A 498 -20.18 19.35 8.71
C SER A 498 -20.27 19.23 10.24
N ARG A 499 -21.16 18.38 10.72
CA ARG A 499 -21.31 17.97 12.12
C ARG A 499 -21.34 16.45 12.19
N GLY A 500 -20.87 15.86 13.27
CA GLY A 500 -20.83 14.41 13.41
C GLY A 500 -20.43 13.99 14.82
N PRO A 501 -20.08 12.70 15.01
CA PRO A 501 -19.75 12.14 16.31
C PRO A 501 -18.52 12.83 16.92
N VAL A 502 -18.52 12.94 18.24
CA VAL A 502 -17.44 13.52 19.04
C VAL A 502 -16.90 12.47 20.02
N GLN A 503 -15.67 12.66 20.45
CA GLN A 503 -15.05 11.80 21.45
C GLN A 503 -15.69 12.06 22.83
N ILE A 504 -15.91 11.02 23.60
CA ILE A 504 -16.56 11.11 24.92
C ILE A 504 -15.69 11.91 25.91
N LEU A 505 -14.38 11.69 25.91
CA LEU A 505 -13.46 12.30 26.87
C LEU A 505 -13.18 13.78 26.59
N THR A 506 -12.89 14.12 25.33
CA THR A 506 -12.41 15.46 24.94
C THR A 506 -13.47 16.32 24.28
N HIS A 507 -14.63 15.75 23.93
CA HIS A 507 -15.68 16.36 23.12
C HIS A 507 -15.22 16.92 21.77
N GLN A 508 -14.02 16.55 21.34
CA GLN A 508 -13.50 16.91 20.02
C GLN A 508 -14.08 15.99 18.93
N PRO A 509 -14.13 16.42 17.67
CA PRO A 509 -14.50 15.55 16.56
C PRO A 509 -13.68 14.28 16.54
N THR A 510 -14.32 13.14 16.25
CA THR A 510 -13.61 11.86 16.05
C THR A 510 -12.64 11.95 14.88
N GLU A 511 -11.63 11.08 14.83
CA GLU A 511 -10.68 10.99 13.73
C GLU A 511 -11.07 9.91 12.72
N GLY A 512 -10.73 10.14 11.44
CA GLY A 512 -10.83 9.16 10.37
C GLY A 512 -12.17 9.12 9.64
N LYS A 513 -12.11 8.84 8.33
CA LYS A 513 -13.27 8.77 7.43
C LYS A 513 -14.33 7.76 7.91
N ALA A 514 -13.89 6.58 8.36
CA ALA A 514 -14.80 5.50 8.78
C ALA A 514 -15.67 5.84 10.01
N ARG A 515 -15.26 6.85 10.79
CA ARG A 515 -16.00 7.34 11.97
C ARG A 515 -16.68 8.68 11.69
N GLN A 516 -16.85 9.06 10.43
CA GLN A 516 -17.35 10.38 10.03
C GLN A 516 -16.60 11.52 10.77
N GLY A 517 -15.29 11.34 10.92
CA GLY A 517 -14.43 12.23 11.69
C GLY A 517 -14.13 13.56 11.01
N GLY A 518 -13.55 14.47 11.77
CA GLY A 518 -13.07 15.76 11.28
C GLY A 518 -11.70 15.67 10.61
N LEU A 519 -11.34 16.73 9.92
CA LEU A 519 -9.98 16.94 9.42
C LEU A 519 -9.12 17.51 10.54
N ARG A 520 -7.88 17.02 10.64
CA ARG A 520 -6.95 17.52 11.66
C ARG A 520 -6.46 18.91 11.30
N PHE A 521 -6.61 19.84 12.23
CA PHE A 521 -5.94 21.13 12.23
C PHE A 521 -4.66 21.02 13.10
N GLY A 522 -3.51 20.79 12.45
CA GLY A 522 -2.25 20.49 13.15
C GLY A 522 -1.55 21.73 13.70
N GLU A 523 -0.40 21.53 14.34
CA GLU A 523 0.44 22.61 14.89
C GLU A 523 0.96 23.55 13.81
N MET A 524 1.36 23.01 12.65
CA MET A 524 1.87 23.81 11.54
C MET A 524 0.80 24.73 10.97
N GLU A 525 -0.46 24.28 10.85
CA GLU A 525 -1.58 25.10 10.42
C GLU A 525 -1.89 26.21 11.44
N ARG A 526 -1.82 25.91 12.74
CA ARG A 526 -1.89 26.92 13.81
C ARG A 526 -0.81 27.96 13.66
N ASP A 527 0.45 27.56 13.44
CA ASP A 527 1.60 28.45 13.32
C ASP A 527 1.43 29.43 12.14
N VAL A 528 0.90 28.94 11.02
CA VAL A 528 0.57 29.78 9.85
C VAL A 528 -0.46 30.86 10.23
N LEU A 529 -1.55 30.49 10.90
CA LEU A 529 -2.59 31.47 11.30
C LEU A 529 -2.07 32.48 12.35
N VAL A 530 -1.22 32.02 13.25
CA VAL A 530 -0.58 32.92 14.26
C VAL A 530 0.36 33.91 13.56
N SER A 531 1.21 33.44 12.64
CA SER A 531 2.14 34.30 11.91
C SER A 531 1.42 35.29 10.99
N TYR A 532 0.28 34.91 10.43
CA TYR A 532 -0.56 35.79 9.62
C TYR A 532 -1.37 36.80 10.45
N GLY A 533 -1.55 36.55 11.76
CA GLY A 533 -2.34 37.39 12.65
C GLY A 533 -3.84 37.22 12.57
N ALA A 534 -4.33 36.12 12.00
CA ALA A 534 -5.76 35.83 11.82
C ALA A 534 -6.40 35.29 13.12
N SER A 535 -6.50 36.11 14.17
CA SER A 535 -6.94 35.70 15.51
C SER A 535 -8.40 35.19 15.55
N LEU A 536 -9.30 35.79 14.79
CA LEU A 536 -10.71 35.37 14.74
C LEU A 536 -10.88 34.00 14.08
N LEU A 537 -10.15 33.75 12.97
CA LEU A 537 -10.14 32.44 12.32
C LEU A 537 -9.53 31.38 13.22
N LEU A 538 -8.46 31.71 13.94
CA LEU A 538 -7.83 30.81 14.90
C LEU A 538 -8.83 30.41 16.02
N LYS A 539 -9.56 31.38 16.58
CA LYS A 539 -10.60 31.15 17.58
C LYS A 539 -11.70 30.26 17.01
N GLU A 540 -12.19 30.55 15.82
CA GLU A 540 -13.23 29.74 15.17
C GLU A 540 -12.79 28.28 15.02
N ARG A 541 -11.57 28.03 14.50
CA ARG A 541 -11.07 26.67 14.24
C ARG A 541 -10.77 25.88 15.52
N LEU A 542 -10.19 26.51 16.53
CA LEU A 542 -9.78 25.84 17.77
C LEU A 542 -10.89 25.77 18.82
N LEU A 543 -11.91 26.62 18.76
CA LEU A 543 -12.97 26.70 19.76
C LEU A 543 -14.35 26.43 19.13
N ASP A 544 -14.86 27.33 18.29
CA ASP A 544 -16.26 27.32 17.87
C ASP A 544 -16.64 26.08 17.06
N GLN A 545 -15.72 25.58 16.20
CA GLN A 545 -15.91 24.38 15.37
C GLN A 545 -15.30 23.10 15.97
N SER A 546 -14.74 23.16 17.16
CA SER A 546 -14.12 22.01 17.85
C SER A 546 -14.94 21.58 19.06
N ASP A 547 -14.53 21.98 20.24
CA ASP A 547 -15.02 21.51 21.53
C ASP A 547 -15.58 22.64 22.42
N LYS A 548 -16.19 23.64 21.79
CA LYS A 548 -16.80 24.74 22.51
C LYS A 548 -17.84 24.25 23.52
N THR A 549 -17.70 24.67 24.77
CA THR A 549 -18.66 24.41 25.84
C THR A 549 -18.87 25.65 26.69
N LYS A 550 -20.07 25.76 27.30
CA LYS A 550 -20.41 26.81 28.25
C LYS A 550 -20.20 26.32 29.66
N VAL A 551 -19.54 27.11 30.46
CA VAL A 551 -19.37 26.86 31.89
C VAL A 551 -19.78 28.07 32.68
N LEU A 552 -20.41 27.83 33.86
CA LEU A 552 -20.75 28.87 34.80
C LEU A 552 -19.55 29.22 35.66
N VAL A 553 -19.03 30.43 35.58
CA VAL A 553 -17.88 30.89 36.37
C VAL A 553 -18.36 31.90 37.41
N CYS A 554 -18.00 31.69 38.67
CA CYS A 554 -18.33 32.60 39.76
C CYS A 554 -17.49 33.88 39.67
N LYS A 555 -18.15 35.05 39.67
CA LYS A 555 -17.47 36.37 39.65
C LYS A 555 -16.69 36.67 40.91
N GLU A 556 -17.07 36.11 42.05
CA GLU A 556 -16.44 36.37 43.34
C GLU A 556 -15.19 35.53 43.58
N CYS A 557 -15.28 34.22 43.39
CA CYS A 557 -14.15 33.32 43.70
C CYS A 557 -13.44 32.72 42.50
N GLY A 558 -13.98 32.90 41.28
CA GLY A 558 -13.37 32.39 40.03
C GLY A 558 -13.47 30.88 39.83
N ASN A 559 -14.33 30.19 40.56
CA ASN A 559 -14.55 28.75 40.41
C ASN A 559 -15.69 28.42 39.47
N ILE A 560 -15.65 27.21 38.89
CA ILE A 560 -16.73 26.70 38.05
C ILE A 560 -17.88 26.26 38.98
N GLY A 561 -19.07 26.83 38.77
CA GLY A 561 -20.30 26.45 39.41
C GLY A 561 -21.18 25.53 38.57
N TYR A 562 -22.36 25.25 39.06
CA TYR A 562 -23.35 24.40 38.38
C TYR A 562 -24.76 24.99 38.49
N HIS A 563 -25.65 24.53 37.61
CA HIS A 563 -27.05 24.87 37.65
C HIS A 563 -27.81 23.81 38.48
N ASP A 564 -28.46 24.25 39.57
CA ASP A 564 -29.36 23.40 40.35
C ASP A 564 -30.74 23.37 39.68
N TYR A 565 -31.06 22.28 39.02
CA TYR A 565 -32.32 22.10 38.29
C TYR A 565 -33.56 22.04 39.21
N ILE A 566 -33.37 21.67 40.48
CA ILE A 566 -34.46 21.58 41.47
C ILE A 566 -34.85 22.97 41.93
N LYS A 567 -33.84 23.76 42.31
CA LYS A 567 -34.01 25.13 42.80
C LYS A 567 -34.08 26.17 41.69
N LYS A 568 -33.73 25.79 40.45
CA LYS A 568 -33.64 26.66 39.26
C LYS A 568 -32.72 27.90 39.46
N ILE A 569 -31.63 27.72 40.20
CA ILE A 569 -30.63 28.76 40.47
C ILE A 569 -29.23 28.28 40.14
N ASN A 570 -28.34 29.22 39.80
CA ASN A 570 -26.94 28.93 39.61
C ASN A 570 -26.21 29.05 40.95
N ILE A 571 -25.41 28.09 41.35
CA ILE A 571 -24.75 28.03 42.66
C ILE A 571 -23.25 27.77 42.48
N CYS A 572 -22.43 28.52 43.18
CA CYS A 572 -21.01 28.20 43.33
C CYS A 572 -20.83 27.22 44.51
N PRO A 573 -20.22 26.04 44.31
CA PRO A 573 -20.06 25.03 45.35
C PRO A 573 -19.08 25.46 46.47
N ILE A 574 -18.23 26.47 46.22
CA ILE A 574 -17.18 26.87 47.15
C ILE A 574 -17.60 28.08 48.02
N CYS A 575 -18.09 29.15 47.41
CA CYS A 575 -18.49 30.37 48.16
C CYS A 575 -20.00 30.50 48.36
N GLY A 576 -20.83 29.62 47.78
CA GLY A 576 -22.28 29.67 47.87
C GLY A 576 -22.94 30.84 47.11
N SER A 577 -22.18 31.65 46.39
CA SER A 577 -22.70 32.78 45.64
C SER A 577 -23.54 32.34 44.45
N ASN A 578 -24.57 33.13 44.13
CA ASN A 578 -25.42 32.95 42.94
C ASN A 578 -24.99 33.85 41.78
N ASN A 579 -23.92 34.64 41.96
CA ASN A 579 -23.38 35.56 40.93
C ASN A 579 -22.42 34.82 40.01
N LEU A 580 -22.99 34.07 39.07
CA LEU A 580 -22.24 33.29 38.07
C LEU A 580 -22.52 33.83 36.68
N GLU A 581 -21.51 33.78 35.80
CA GLU A 581 -21.60 34.19 34.41
C GLU A 581 -21.28 33.03 33.48
N ASP A 582 -22.00 32.97 32.37
CA ASP A 582 -21.72 32.01 31.29
C ASP A 582 -20.48 32.39 30.52
N VAL A 583 -19.51 31.51 30.48
CA VAL A 583 -18.25 31.68 29.74
C VAL A 583 -18.08 30.56 28.74
N ASP A 584 -17.77 30.93 27.48
CA ASP A 584 -17.43 29.96 26.42
C ASP A 584 -15.95 29.55 26.56
N ILE A 585 -15.70 28.27 26.80
CA ILE A 585 -14.37 27.71 26.90
C ILE A 585 -14.27 26.41 26.07
N SER A 586 -13.03 25.98 25.76
CA SER A 586 -12.77 24.66 25.20
C SER A 586 -13.03 23.58 26.27
N TYR A 587 -13.68 22.49 25.87
CA TYR A 587 -13.92 21.35 26.80
C TYR A 587 -12.60 20.71 27.22
N ALA A 588 -11.60 20.64 26.34
CA ALA A 588 -10.26 20.16 26.66
C ALA A 588 -9.61 21.00 27.79
N PHE A 589 -9.82 22.33 27.76
CA PHE A 589 -9.37 23.21 28.85
C PHE A 589 -10.14 22.95 30.15
N LYS A 590 -11.45 22.76 30.08
CA LYS A 590 -12.25 22.36 31.26
C LYS A 590 -11.73 21.03 31.84
N LEU A 591 -11.45 20.05 30.99
CA LEU A 591 -10.89 18.75 31.40
C LEU A 591 -9.56 18.93 32.13
N LEU A 592 -8.65 19.74 31.57
CA LEU A 592 -7.38 20.10 32.21
C LEU A 592 -7.59 20.72 33.61
N LEU A 593 -8.54 21.64 33.74
CA LEU A 593 -8.86 22.23 35.03
C LEU A 593 -9.39 21.19 36.05
N ASP A 594 -10.16 20.22 35.58
CA ASP A 594 -10.68 19.16 36.42
C ASP A 594 -9.57 18.14 36.79
N GLU A 595 -8.64 17.85 35.91
CA GLU A 595 -7.42 17.07 36.20
C GLU A 595 -6.51 17.77 37.23
N ILE A 596 -6.30 19.07 37.10
CA ILE A 596 -5.54 19.87 38.08
C ILE A 596 -6.22 19.85 39.46
N LYS A 597 -7.55 19.93 39.50
CA LYS A 597 -8.30 19.80 40.75
C LYS A 597 -8.12 18.42 41.38
N SER A 598 -8.03 17.36 40.60
CA SER A 598 -7.76 16.01 41.10
C SER A 598 -6.42 15.88 41.81
N LEU A 599 -5.45 16.74 41.46
CA LEU A 599 -4.14 16.88 42.12
C LEU A 599 -4.20 17.79 43.38
N HIS A 600 -5.38 18.13 43.85
CA HIS A 600 -5.64 19.05 45.01
C HIS A 600 -5.19 20.50 44.77
N ILE A 601 -5.06 20.91 43.49
CA ILE A 601 -4.75 22.29 43.12
C ILE A 601 -6.04 22.96 42.65
N LEU A 602 -6.42 24.09 43.26
CA LEU A 602 -7.64 24.84 42.93
C LEU A 602 -7.35 25.94 41.89
N PRO A 603 -7.66 25.74 40.61
CA PRO A 603 -7.52 26.77 39.60
C PRO A 603 -8.64 27.80 39.71
N LYS A 604 -8.30 29.08 39.59
CA LYS A 604 -9.26 30.19 39.61
C LYS A 604 -9.26 30.93 38.27
N ILE A 605 -10.43 31.08 37.68
CA ILE A 605 -10.64 31.81 36.44
C ILE A 605 -10.98 33.26 36.79
N LYS A 606 -10.16 34.21 36.36
CA LYS A 606 -10.48 35.63 36.51
C LYS A 606 -11.17 36.13 35.26
N LEU A 607 -12.41 36.61 35.44
CA LEU A 607 -13.11 37.32 34.37
C LEU A 607 -12.61 38.77 34.31
N LYS A 608 -12.38 39.26 33.09
CA LYS A 608 -12.17 40.70 32.86
C LYS A 608 -13.49 41.26 32.39
N GLU A 609 -13.87 42.38 33.02
CA GLU A 609 -15.00 43.19 32.58
C GLU A 609 -14.78 43.78 31.18
#